data_cd55625996a7805971e4ad54335ce3b8
#
_entry.id   cd55625996a7805971e4ad54335ce3b8
#
_cell.length_a   1.000
_cell.length_b   1.000
_cell.length_c   1.000
_cell.angle_alpha   90.00
_cell.angle_beta   90.00
_cell.angle_gamma   90.00
#
_symmetry.space_group_name_H-M   'P 1'
#
loop_
_entity.id
_entity.type
_entity.pdbx_description
1 polymer ?
#
loop_
_entity_poly.entity_id
_entity_poly.type
_entity_poly.pdbx_seq_one_letter_code
_entity_poly.pdbx_strand_id
1 'polypeptide(L)'
;SKRIHITYLVYTELFTHFKNIKNILTQFGLRNPATMQMMLYALLTVPRETLSRTAYSVLETYVERINPLVSTLIETETMSTYDNEDSCEKIDYFRHIRNAVAHSKCNYFSDRGKNFVIFSDSNNNGSKVCSIKMECYKVGIILMELQRLIMEYYNQNH
;
A
#
# COMPACT_ATOMS: atom_id res chain seq x y z
N SER A 1 20.76 -1.95 -16.89
CA SER A 1 21.74 -1.68 -15.82
C SER A 1 21.62 -0.25 -15.26
N LYS A 2 21.73 0.84 -16.06
CA LYS A 2 21.61 2.22 -15.57
C LYS A 2 20.23 2.57 -14.96
N ARG A 3 19.13 2.10 -15.53
CA ARG A 3 17.77 2.35 -14.98
C ARG A 3 17.56 1.70 -13.62
N ILE A 4 18.05 0.47 -13.43
CA ILE A 4 17.96 -0.25 -12.16
C ILE A 4 18.75 0.48 -11.08
N HIS A 5 19.92 1.01 -11.43
CA HIS A 5 20.76 1.77 -10.49
C HIS A 5 20.12 3.09 -10.05
N ILE A 6 19.47 3.82 -10.97
CA ILE A 6 18.72 5.05 -10.66
C ILE A 6 17.53 4.73 -9.75
N THR A 7 16.78 3.66 -10.02
CA THR A 7 15.64 3.24 -9.18
C THR A 7 16.13 2.85 -7.79
N TYR A 8 17.25 2.13 -7.67
CA TYR A 8 17.86 1.80 -6.39
C TYR A 8 18.29 3.05 -5.61
N LEU A 9 18.94 4.02 -6.27
CA LEU A 9 19.33 5.29 -5.64
C LEU A 9 18.13 6.10 -5.17
N VAL A 10 17.09 6.21 -5.99
CA VAL A 10 15.83 6.89 -5.62
C VAL A 10 15.17 6.20 -4.42
N TYR A 11 15.16 4.87 -4.38
CA TYR A 11 14.64 4.14 -3.22
C TYR A 11 15.53 4.28 -1.99
N THR A 12 16.85 4.20 -2.13
CA THR A 12 17.79 4.36 -1.01
C THR A 12 17.71 5.77 -0.44
N GLU A 13 17.60 6.80 -1.28
CA GLU A 13 17.40 8.18 -0.83
C GLU A 13 16.00 8.38 -0.23
N LEU A 14 14.93 7.88 -0.86
CA LEU A 14 13.61 7.86 -0.26
C LEU A 14 13.65 7.16 1.11
N PHE A 15 14.30 6.00 1.25
CA PHE A 15 14.37 5.28 2.51
C PHE A 15 15.26 5.97 3.56
N THR A 16 16.34 6.62 3.18
CA THR A 16 17.13 7.44 4.09
C THR A 16 16.34 8.65 4.59
N HIS A 17 15.57 9.29 3.70
CA HIS A 17 14.61 10.33 4.05
C HIS A 17 13.42 9.78 4.85
N PHE A 18 12.94 8.56 4.57
CA PHE A 18 11.91 7.88 5.35
C PHE A 18 12.35 7.59 6.79
N LYS A 19 13.63 7.28 7.03
CA LYS A 19 14.15 7.13 8.39
C LYS A 19 14.08 8.45 9.17
N ASN A 20 14.35 9.57 8.50
CA ASN A 20 14.16 10.90 9.04
C ASN A 20 12.69 11.30 9.12
N ILE A 21 11.87 10.93 8.13
CA ILE A 21 10.42 11.10 8.11
C ILE A 21 9.76 10.26 9.20
N LYS A 22 10.24 9.04 9.54
CA LYS A 22 9.73 8.28 10.68
C LYS A 22 9.88 9.08 11.99
N ASN A 23 10.98 9.78 12.19
CA ASN A 23 11.16 10.67 13.34
C ASN A 23 10.24 11.90 13.28
N ILE A 24 10.09 12.50 12.10
CA ILE A 24 9.16 13.62 11.86
C ILE A 24 7.70 13.15 12.05
N LEU A 25 7.34 11.99 11.51
CA LEU A 25 6.00 11.42 11.62
C LEU A 25 5.68 10.95 13.04
N THR A 26 6.69 10.53 13.81
CA THR A 26 6.53 10.24 15.25
C THR A 26 6.34 11.53 16.03
N GLN A 27 7.01 12.62 15.65
CA GLN A 27 6.85 13.94 16.27
C GLN A 27 5.54 14.65 15.89
N PHE A 28 5.08 14.53 14.63
CA PHE A 28 3.90 15.22 14.10
C PHE A 28 2.66 14.33 13.94
N GLY A 29 2.79 13.04 14.28
CA GLY A 29 1.76 12.03 14.18
C GLY A 29 1.50 11.56 12.73
N LEU A 30 1.51 10.24 12.50
CA LEU A 30 1.03 9.57 11.27
C LEU A 30 -0.49 9.80 11.01
N ARG A 31 -1.02 10.94 11.51
CA ARG A 31 -2.45 11.25 11.46
C ARG A 31 -2.84 12.12 10.27
N ASN A 32 -1.85 12.56 9.47
CA ASN A 32 -2.14 13.39 8.30
C ASN A 32 -2.46 12.47 7.10
N PRO A 33 -3.70 12.48 6.60
CA PRO A 33 -4.10 11.68 5.44
C PRO A 33 -3.23 11.90 4.20
N ALA A 34 -2.81 13.14 3.94
CA ALA A 34 -1.98 13.47 2.79
C ALA A 34 -0.61 12.77 2.86
N THR A 35 0.00 12.72 4.04
CA THR A 35 1.29 12.04 4.24
C THR A 35 1.13 10.53 4.04
N MET A 36 0.08 9.92 4.61
CA MET A 36 -0.21 8.49 4.39
C MET A 36 -0.44 8.18 2.92
N GLN A 37 -1.22 9.01 2.23
CA GLN A 37 -1.49 8.84 0.80
C GLN A 37 -0.20 8.93 -0.04
N MET A 38 0.66 9.89 0.25
CA MET A 38 1.95 10.04 -0.43
C MET A 38 2.87 8.82 -0.20
N MET A 39 2.92 8.31 1.03
CA MET A 39 3.73 7.12 1.35
C MET A 39 3.21 5.87 0.65
N LEU A 40 1.89 5.65 0.67
CA LEU A 40 1.27 4.55 -0.05
C LEU A 40 1.54 4.65 -1.57
N TYR A 41 1.41 5.84 -2.15
CA TYR A 41 1.71 6.06 -3.56
C TYR A 41 3.17 5.72 -3.89
N ALA A 42 4.12 6.20 -3.09
CA ALA A 42 5.54 5.94 -3.27
C ALA A 42 5.88 4.44 -3.18
N LEU A 43 5.26 3.69 -2.27
CA LEU A 43 5.57 2.26 -2.07
C LEU A 43 4.81 1.34 -3.03
N LEU A 44 3.60 1.69 -3.43
CA LEU A 44 2.72 0.81 -4.21
C LEU A 44 2.70 1.15 -5.71
N THR A 45 2.74 2.44 -6.06
CA THR A 45 2.50 2.90 -7.43
C THR A 45 3.80 3.20 -8.16
N VAL A 46 4.73 3.93 -7.53
CA VAL A 46 6.01 4.31 -8.16
C VAL A 46 6.82 3.09 -8.65
N PRO A 47 6.94 1.98 -7.91
CA PRO A 47 7.66 0.80 -8.40
C PRO A 47 7.07 0.25 -9.70
N ARG A 48 5.75 0.22 -9.81
CA ARG A 48 5.06 -0.25 -11.01
C ARG A 48 5.35 0.62 -12.23
N GLU A 49 5.50 1.91 -12.03
CA GLU A 49 5.75 2.88 -13.11
C GLU A 49 7.22 2.96 -13.52
N THR A 50 8.13 2.65 -12.61
CA THR A 50 9.57 2.86 -12.79
C THR A 50 10.34 1.58 -13.12
N LEU A 51 9.90 0.42 -12.64
CA LEU A 51 10.55 -0.87 -12.92
C LEU A 51 10.14 -1.41 -14.29
N SER A 52 11.00 -2.25 -14.88
CA SER A 52 10.60 -3.08 -16.02
C SER A 52 9.47 -4.04 -15.61
N ARG A 53 8.66 -4.48 -16.57
CA ARG A 53 7.56 -5.41 -16.30
C ARG A 53 8.03 -6.68 -15.57
N THR A 54 9.17 -7.24 -15.97
CA THR A 54 9.74 -8.44 -15.36
C THR A 54 10.19 -8.15 -13.91
N ALA A 55 10.93 -7.06 -13.69
CA ALA A 55 11.38 -6.69 -12.34
C ALA A 55 10.21 -6.39 -11.40
N TYR A 56 9.16 -5.71 -11.90
CA TYR A 56 7.97 -5.44 -11.12
C TYR A 56 7.21 -6.72 -10.79
N SER A 57 7.07 -7.68 -11.72
CA SER A 57 6.42 -8.96 -11.46
C SER A 57 7.11 -9.74 -10.34
N VAL A 58 8.46 -9.70 -10.27
CA VAL A 58 9.19 -10.32 -9.15
C VAL A 58 8.93 -9.56 -7.86
N LEU A 59 9.02 -8.22 -7.84
CA LEU A 59 8.71 -7.41 -6.66
C LEU A 59 7.28 -7.68 -6.17
N GLU A 60 6.31 -7.80 -7.07
CA GLU A 60 4.90 -8.06 -6.75
C GLU A 60 4.73 -9.33 -5.90
N THR A 61 5.48 -10.40 -6.20
CA THR A 61 5.44 -11.64 -5.39
C THR A 61 5.90 -11.46 -3.94
N TYR A 62 6.75 -10.46 -3.68
CA TYR A 62 7.15 -10.11 -2.30
C TYR A 62 6.08 -9.30 -1.60
N VAL A 63 5.58 -8.25 -2.25
CA VAL A 63 4.66 -7.30 -1.60
C VAL A 63 3.24 -7.86 -1.44
N GLU A 64 2.80 -8.80 -2.26
CA GLU A 64 1.53 -9.53 -2.08
C GLU A 64 1.49 -10.31 -0.75
N ARG A 65 2.62 -10.60 -0.16
CA ARG A 65 2.73 -11.24 1.17
C ARG A 65 2.14 -10.39 2.31
N ILE A 66 1.73 -9.14 2.04
CA ILE A 66 0.96 -8.35 3.01
C ILE A 66 -0.49 -8.84 3.17
N ASN A 67 -1.06 -9.56 2.19
CA ASN A 67 -2.48 -9.91 2.18
C ASN A 67 -2.97 -10.57 3.49
N PRO A 68 -2.28 -11.58 4.07
CA PRO A 68 -2.68 -12.16 5.35
C PRO A 68 -2.64 -11.17 6.52
N LEU A 69 -1.67 -10.24 6.54
CA LEU A 69 -1.60 -9.21 7.56
C LEU A 69 -2.78 -8.25 7.43
N VAL A 70 -3.05 -7.77 6.22
CA VAL A 70 -4.14 -6.81 5.97
C VAL A 70 -5.48 -7.41 6.37
N SER A 71 -5.73 -8.68 6.09
CA SER A 71 -6.98 -9.36 6.49
C SER A 71 -7.25 -9.31 7.99
N THR A 72 -6.21 -9.22 8.83
CA THR A 72 -6.36 -9.08 10.29
C THR A 72 -6.61 -7.66 10.76
N LEU A 73 -6.41 -6.66 9.89
CA LEU A 73 -6.46 -5.23 10.23
C LEU A 73 -7.74 -4.53 9.76
N ILE A 74 -8.52 -5.16 8.89
CA ILE A 74 -9.72 -4.58 8.29
C ILE A 74 -10.89 -4.51 9.28
N GLU A 75 -11.85 -3.63 8.97
CA GLU A 75 -13.13 -3.55 9.67
C GLU A 75 -14.17 -4.47 9.01
N THR A 76 -15.24 -4.75 9.74
CA THR A 76 -16.33 -5.67 9.32
C THR A 76 -17.05 -5.21 8.07
N GLU A 77 -17.03 -3.92 7.75
CA GLU A 77 -17.64 -3.33 6.56
C GLU A 77 -16.80 -3.53 5.29
N THR A 78 -15.62 -4.14 5.40
CA THR A 78 -14.79 -4.49 4.23
C THR A 78 -15.50 -5.55 3.40
N MET A 79 -15.59 -5.31 2.09
CA MET A 79 -16.25 -6.21 1.16
C MET A 79 -15.60 -6.22 -0.22
N SER A 80 -15.75 -7.32 -0.95
CA SER A 80 -15.42 -7.43 -2.37
C SER A 80 -16.53 -8.15 -3.14
N THR A 81 -16.78 -7.72 -4.38
CA THR A 81 -17.67 -8.39 -5.33
C THR A 81 -16.89 -8.97 -6.53
N TYR A 82 -15.56 -9.03 -6.42
CA TYR A 82 -14.72 -9.68 -7.43
C TYR A 82 -14.85 -11.20 -7.35
N ASP A 83 -14.69 -11.87 -8.51
CA ASP A 83 -14.77 -13.32 -8.57
C ASP A 83 -13.65 -13.94 -7.72
N ASN A 84 -13.98 -15.02 -7.01
CA ASN A 84 -13.10 -15.74 -6.09
C ASN A 84 -12.66 -14.95 -4.83
N GLU A 85 -13.27 -13.81 -4.54
CA GLU A 85 -13.05 -13.00 -3.32
C GLU A 85 -14.29 -13.05 -2.40
N ASP A 86 -14.87 -14.21 -2.24
CA ASP A 86 -16.11 -14.47 -1.48
C ASP A 86 -15.91 -14.49 0.05
N SER A 87 -14.68 -14.38 0.51
CA SER A 87 -14.32 -14.27 1.93
C SER A 87 -13.15 -13.31 2.13
N CYS A 88 -13.05 -12.73 3.33
CA CYS A 88 -11.96 -11.82 3.67
C CYS A 88 -10.57 -12.41 3.47
N GLU A 89 -10.40 -13.72 3.60
CA GLU A 89 -9.13 -14.40 3.43
C GLU A 89 -8.68 -14.49 1.96
N LYS A 90 -9.61 -14.35 1.01
CA LYS A 90 -9.38 -14.48 -0.42
C LYS A 90 -9.24 -13.14 -1.14
N ILE A 91 -9.51 -12.03 -0.46
CA ILE A 91 -9.39 -10.69 -1.06
C ILE A 91 -7.92 -10.39 -1.35
N ASP A 92 -7.63 -9.97 -2.58
CA ASP A 92 -6.31 -9.46 -2.96
C ASP A 92 -6.14 -8.01 -2.51
N TYR A 93 -5.90 -7.83 -1.21
CA TYR A 93 -5.75 -6.52 -0.58
C TYR A 93 -4.67 -5.66 -1.21
N PHE A 94 -3.51 -6.26 -1.52
CA PHE A 94 -2.42 -5.53 -2.16
C PHE A 94 -2.87 -4.89 -3.46
N ARG A 95 -3.50 -5.66 -4.34
CA ARG A 95 -4.00 -5.17 -5.63
C ARG A 95 -5.02 -4.05 -5.45
N HIS A 96 -6.02 -4.26 -4.59
CA HIS A 96 -7.10 -3.30 -4.41
C HIS A 96 -6.64 -2.01 -3.73
N ILE A 97 -5.78 -2.08 -2.70
CA ILE A 97 -5.20 -0.88 -2.07
C ILE A 97 -4.33 -0.13 -3.07
N ARG A 98 -3.46 -0.81 -3.83
CA ARG A 98 -2.65 -0.19 -4.87
C ARG A 98 -3.49 0.53 -5.91
N ASN A 99 -4.55 -0.10 -6.41
CA ASN A 99 -5.44 0.51 -7.40
C ASN A 99 -6.18 1.72 -6.82
N ALA A 100 -6.71 1.63 -5.60
CA ALA A 100 -7.35 2.74 -4.92
C ALA A 100 -6.39 3.94 -4.76
N VAL A 101 -5.14 3.67 -4.37
CA VAL A 101 -4.10 4.70 -4.22
C VAL A 101 -3.73 5.33 -5.57
N ALA A 102 -3.52 4.51 -6.61
CA ALA A 102 -3.16 4.96 -7.95
C ALA A 102 -4.23 5.86 -8.58
N HIS A 103 -5.51 5.59 -8.29
CA HIS A 103 -6.65 6.31 -8.82
C HIS A 103 -7.23 7.36 -7.85
N SER A 104 -6.52 7.68 -6.76
CA SER A 104 -6.96 8.64 -5.72
C SER A 104 -8.35 8.32 -5.14
N LYS A 105 -8.69 7.04 -5.04
CA LYS A 105 -9.95 6.53 -4.50
C LYS A 105 -9.80 6.12 -3.03
N CYS A 106 -9.17 6.98 -2.23
CA CYS A 106 -8.99 6.81 -0.78
C CYS A 106 -9.79 7.88 -0.06
N ASN A 107 -10.79 7.47 0.72
CA ASN A 107 -11.64 8.39 1.49
C ASN A 107 -11.25 8.35 2.97
N TYR A 108 -10.75 9.47 3.50
CA TYR A 108 -10.35 9.65 4.89
C TYR A 108 -11.45 10.37 5.66
N PHE A 109 -11.82 9.86 6.83
CA PHE A 109 -12.86 10.45 7.67
C PHE A 109 -12.64 10.12 9.15
N SER A 110 -13.32 10.86 10.02
CA SER A 110 -13.33 10.61 11.45
C SER A 110 -14.70 10.16 11.90
N ASP A 111 -14.75 9.12 12.73
CA ASP A 111 -15.96 8.64 13.39
C ASP A 111 -15.65 8.28 14.84
N ARG A 112 -16.45 8.80 15.78
CA ARG A 112 -16.35 8.55 17.23
C ARG A 112 -14.94 8.71 17.79
N GLY A 113 -14.22 9.74 17.33
CA GLY A 113 -12.87 10.05 17.78
C GLY A 113 -11.75 9.18 17.16
N LYS A 114 -12.07 8.29 16.25
CA LYS A 114 -11.14 7.48 15.48
C LYS A 114 -11.07 7.97 14.04
N ASN A 115 -9.90 7.84 13.42
CA ASN A 115 -9.69 8.18 12.02
C ASN A 115 -9.65 6.90 11.18
N PHE A 116 -10.41 6.89 10.10
CA PHE A 116 -10.56 5.78 9.17
C PHE A 116 -10.15 6.18 7.76
N VAL A 117 -9.80 5.16 6.98
CA VAL A 117 -9.68 5.24 5.53
C VAL A 117 -10.51 4.14 4.89
N ILE A 118 -11.14 4.47 3.76
CA ILE A 118 -11.76 3.51 2.85
C ILE A 118 -10.98 3.55 1.55
N PHE A 119 -10.39 2.41 1.19
CA PHE A 119 -9.80 2.19 -0.14
C PHE A 119 -10.87 1.59 -1.03
N SER A 120 -11.16 2.25 -2.15
CA SER A 120 -12.19 1.81 -3.10
C SER A 120 -11.55 1.45 -4.44
N ASP A 121 -11.76 0.22 -4.89
CA ASP A 121 -11.36 -0.25 -6.22
C ASP A 121 -12.59 -0.74 -6.98
N SER A 122 -12.63 -0.50 -8.28
CA SER A 122 -13.70 -0.95 -9.15
C SER A 122 -13.16 -1.26 -10.54
N ASN A 123 -13.73 -2.25 -11.21
CA ASN A 123 -13.44 -2.48 -12.62
C ASN A 123 -13.99 -1.34 -13.50
N ASN A 124 -13.62 -1.32 -14.78
CA ASN A 124 -13.91 -0.21 -15.70
C ASN A 124 -15.41 0.10 -15.86
N ASN A 125 -16.28 -0.91 -15.74
CA ASN A 125 -17.73 -0.73 -15.88
C ASN A 125 -18.47 -0.63 -14.54
N GLY A 126 -17.75 -0.66 -13.41
CA GLY A 126 -18.32 -0.53 -12.08
C GLY A 126 -19.13 -1.73 -11.59
N SER A 127 -19.17 -2.84 -12.35
CA SER A 127 -19.92 -4.05 -11.96
C SER A 127 -19.27 -4.84 -10.84
N LYS A 128 -17.96 -4.66 -10.62
CA LYS A 128 -17.19 -5.27 -9.53
C LYS A 128 -16.55 -4.18 -8.72
N VAL A 129 -16.70 -4.26 -7.41
CA VAL A 129 -16.16 -3.29 -6.46
C VAL A 129 -15.50 -4.01 -5.29
N CYS A 130 -14.44 -3.41 -4.78
CA CYS A 130 -13.84 -3.78 -3.50
C CYS A 130 -13.75 -2.52 -2.65
N SER A 131 -14.20 -2.62 -1.41
CA SER A 131 -14.16 -1.55 -0.41
C SER A 131 -13.48 -2.07 0.84
N ILE A 132 -12.31 -1.53 1.16
CA ILE A 132 -11.49 -1.94 2.30
C ILE A 132 -11.49 -0.81 3.31
N LYS A 133 -12.12 -1.03 4.47
CA LYS A 133 -12.17 -0.07 5.57
C LYS A 133 -11.21 -0.47 6.68
N MET A 134 -10.42 0.49 7.16
CA MET A 134 -9.57 0.31 8.35
C MET A 134 -9.30 1.60 9.09
N GLU A 135 -8.90 1.50 10.37
CA GLU A 135 -8.42 2.65 11.12
C GLU A 135 -7.07 3.13 10.56
N CYS A 136 -6.87 4.45 10.47
CA CYS A 136 -5.67 5.04 9.86
C CYS A 136 -4.36 4.59 10.50
N TYR A 137 -4.32 4.34 11.82
CA TYR A 137 -3.10 3.86 12.48
C TYR A 137 -2.65 2.47 11.94
N LYS A 138 -3.61 1.64 11.51
CA LYS A 138 -3.36 0.32 10.92
C LYS A 138 -2.65 0.43 9.56
N VAL A 139 -2.88 1.52 8.82
CA VAL A 139 -2.14 1.82 7.58
C VAL A 139 -0.64 1.96 7.87
N GLY A 140 -0.27 2.52 9.02
CA GLY A 140 1.13 2.59 9.44
C GLY A 140 1.79 1.21 9.57
N ILE A 141 1.05 0.21 10.07
CA ILE A 141 1.53 -1.18 10.17
C ILE A 141 1.76 -1.77 8.77
N ILE A 142 0.82 -1.53 7.85
CA ILE A 142 0.95 -1.96 6.44
C ILE A 142 2.16 -1.30 5.77
N LEU A 143 2.36 0.00 5.96
CA LEU A 143 3.50 0.74 5.41
C LEU A 143 4.84 0.17 5.91
N MET A 144 4.94 -0.16 7.19
CA MET A 144 6.16 -0.77 7.75
C MET A 144 6.42 -2.15 7.15
N GLU A 145 5.39 -2.97 6.96
CA GLU A 145 5.55 -4.29 6.37
C GLU A 145 5.87 -4.22 4.87
N LEU A 146 5.23 -3.34 4.11
CA LEU A 146 5.56 -3.08 2.71
C LEU A 146 7.03 -2.66 2.58
N GLN A 147 7.50 -1.74 3.42
CA GLN A 147 8.89 -1.32 3.44
C GLN A 147 9.82 -2.51 3.66
N ARG A 148 9.52 -3.38 4.63
CA ARG A 148 10.32 -4.57 4.94
C ARG A 148 10.39 -5.52 3.74
N LEU A 149 9.25 -5.78 3.09
CA LEU A 149 9.17 -6.68 1.94
C LEU A 149 9.91 -6.12 0.71
N ILE A 150 9.81 -4.83 0.46
CA ILE A 150 10.55 -4.16 -0.62
C ILE A 150 12.05 -4.24 -0.36
N MET A 151 12.51 -4.02 0.88
CA MET A 151 13.93 -4.16 1.23
C MET A 151 14.42 -5.61 1.11
N GLU A 152 13.59 -6.59 1.48
CA GLU A 152 13.88 -8.01 1.26
C GLU A 152 14.09 -8.31 -0.22
N TYR A 153 13.21 -7.82 -1.10
CA TYR A 153 13.35 -7.95 -2.54
C TYR A 153 14.69 -7.40 -3.04
N TYR A 154 15.05 -6.17 -2.64
CA TYR A 154 16.31 -5.55 -3.08
C TYR A 154 17.53 -6.31 -2.60
N ASN A 155 17.56 -6.77 -1.35
CA ASN A 155 18.68 -7.51 -0.79
C ASN A 155 18.90 -8.88 -1.45
N GLN A 156 17.86 -9.48 -2.02
CA GLN A 156 17.95 -10.80 -2.65
C GLN A 156 18.19 -10.73 -4.17
N ASN A 157 17.92 -9.59 -4.81
CA ASN A 157 18.00 -9.46 -6.26
C ASN A 157 19.09 -8.48 -6.73
N HIS A 158 19.87 -7.91 -5.82
CA HIS A 158 21.00 -6.99 -6.06
C HIS A 158 22.13 -7.19 -5.08
#